data_4e3c390888b910c7f73d0b35ff720700
#
_entry.id   4e3c390888b910c7f73d0b35ff720700
#
_cell.length_a   1.000
_cell.length_b   1.000
_cell.length_c   1.000
_cell.angle_alpha   90.00
_cell.angle_beta   90.00
_cell.angle_gamma   90.00
#
_symmetry.space_group_name_H-M   'P 1'
#
loop_
_entity.id
_entity.type
_entity.pdbx_description
1 polymer ?
#
loop_
_entity_poly.entity_id
_entity_poly.type
_entity_poly.pdbx_seq_one_letter_code
_entity_poly.pdbx_strand_id
1 'polypeptide(L)'
;MESILFLGLNLYAWITIATIFIMFGVMICTKLPADLVFMGGMTVLFVSGVLSAKEALAGFSSTSVVTVGVLFVVIAGLVHSGVIQWIVRYLLGIPSTYNRAIVRLMVPVALMSSFLSNTTVVALFINVIKVWAKKLHTSPSRLLIPLSYASGMGGICTLIGTPPNLIISGFYNEANHTALNVFTTTLPGLFCLAVGILSVIALKKLLPERKSPEESFEATSEYTVELLVPSVCPSIGKTVSEAGLQNVSGGHLIEIVRFDKEIISPVADDEFILGGDRLIYSGEIDSILELKRSHQLVNATHHVFTLQEIEKGRKLRTATILPGSSLIGEKMGESDYESRYGIVLVAVARKGERISESPRDIKLEMGDTLLFECSPSLNAELVKTLKNDLRFFDSEDIPNIGKKTFVSFMIMLVMILLSSFNIIPLLQSCLLAAFAMVIARCCTITQARNSINWSILMVFAGSVCLGTAIEKTGIASQLADGILNVCGTNPIVVMTCICFVATFITEFISNTACAAMFYPITYQAAVALGVNPLTFCVALMISVSSSFATPIGSPTHMLVYGAGGYQFTDFMKIGLLMNIIILAANIFIVTLLFPL
;
A
#
# COMPACT_ATOMS: atom_id res chain seq x y z
N MET A 1 -21.60 13.51 -38.90
CA MET A 1 -20.90 12.21 -38.77
C MET A 1 -21.69 11.21 -37.90
N GLU A 2 -23.02 11.24 -37.99
CA GLU A 2 -23.91 10.50 -37.07
C GLU A 2 -24.51 9.20 -37.65
N SER A 3 -24.02 8.68 -38.74
CA SER A 3 -24.77 7.65 -39.49
C SER A 3 -24.04 6.37 -39.85
N ILE A 4 -23.03 5.97 -39.09
CA ILE A 4 -22.51 4.59 -39.20
C ILE A 4 -22.92 3.85 -37.91
N LEU A 5 -24.19 3.36 -37.90
CA LEU A 5 -24.63 2.42 -36.88
C LEU A 5 -24.11 1.01 -37.25
N PHE A 6 -23.10 0.55 -36.52
CA PHE A 6 -22.72 -0.85 -36.53
C PHE A 6 -23.19 -1.47 -35.21
N LEU A 7 -24.01 -2.52 -35.29
CA LEU A 7 -24.64 -3.17 -34.12
C LEU A 7 -25.49 -2.20 -33.22
N GLY A 8 -26.10 -1.16 -33.80
CA GLY A 8 -26.90 -0.18 -33.04
C GLY A 8 -26.10 0.90 -32.32
N LEU A 9 -24.76 0.91 -32.43
CA LEU A 9 -23.85 1.86 -31.80
C LEU A 9 -23.30 2.86 -32.82
N ASN A 10 -23.15 4.12 -32.40
CA ASN A 10 -22.50 5.15 -33.21
C ASN A 10 -20.95 5.02 -33.10
N LEU A 11 -20.20 5.67 -33.99
CA LEU A 11 -18.75 5.65 -34.01
C LEU A 11 -18.13 6.07 -32.66
N TYR A 12 -18.70 7.08 -32.03
CA TYR A 12 -18.21 7.57 -30.72
C TYR A 12 -18.35 6.53 -29.61
N ALA A 13 -19.43 5.72 -29.65
CA ALA A 13 -19.59 4.62 -28.71
C ALA A 13 -18.50 3.54 -28.91
N TRP A 14 -18.20 3.19 -30.17
CA TRP A 14 -17.11 2.24 -30.46
C TRP A 14 -15.74 2.75 -30.02
N ILE A 15 -15.44 4.03 -30.23
CA ILE A 15 -14.21 4.66 -29.73
C ILE A 15 -14.15 4.59 -28.20
N THR A 16 -15.25 4.89 -27.52
CA THR A 16 -15.30 4.83 -26.05
C THR A 16 -15.13 3.42 -25.53
N ILE A 17 -15.79 2.42 -26.13
CA ILE A 17 -15.63 1.00 -25.79
C ILE A 17 -14.18 0.56 -26.01
N ALA A 18 -13.59 0.87 -27.15
CA ALA A 18 -12.20 0.53 -27.46
C ALA A 18 -11.23 1.17 -26.46
N THR A 19 -11.46 2.45 -26.11
CA THR A 19 -10.67 3.15 -25.09
C THR A 19 -10.74 2.46 -23.74
N ILE A 20 -11.94 2.07 -23.28
CA ILE A 20 -12.13 1.34 -22.02
C ILE A 20 -11.38 -0.01 -22.05
N PHE A 21 -11.57 -0.80 -23.12
CA PHE A 21 -10.87 -2.09 -23.23
C PHE A 21 -9.34 -1.95 -23.28
N ILE A 22 -8.82 -0.94 -23.99
CA ILE A 22 -7.40 -0.64 -24.02
C ILE A 22 -6.91 -0.24 -22.61
N MET A 23 -7.65 0.64 -21.92
CA MET A 23 -7.31 1.02 -20.54
C MET A 23 -7.23 -0.20 -19.62
N PHE A 24 -8.23 -1.09 -19.66
CA PHE A 24 -8.22 -2.34 -18.90
C PHE A 24 -7.04 -3.22 -19.28
N GLY A 25 -6.83 -3.44 -20.58
CA GLY A 25 -5.72 -4.25 -21.07
C GLY A 25 -4.37 -3.71 -20.61
N VAL A 26 -4.16 -2.39 -20.70
CA VAL A 26 -2.93 -1.73 -20.24
C VAL A 26 -2.75 -1.88 -18.73
N MET A 27 -3.82 -1.71 -17.93
CA MET A 27 -3.74 -1.84 -16.46
C MET A 27 -3.43 -3.27 -16.01
N ILE A 28 -3.90 -4.28 -16.75
CA ILE A 28 -3.67 -5.70 -16.41
C ILE A 28 -2.32 -6.18 -16.95
N CYS A 29 -1.99 -5.82 -18.19
CA CYS A 29 -0.80 -6.36 -18.90
C CYS A 29 0.48 -5.55 -18.66
N THR A 30 0.37 -4.32 -18.17
CA THR A 30 1.53 -3.43 -17.95
C THR A 30 1.66 -3.00 -16.49
N LYS A 31 2.82 -2.45 -16.14
CA LYS A 31 3.07 -1.87 -14.82
C LYS A 31 2.80 -0.35 -14.78
N LEU A 32 2.12 0.19 -15.78
CA LEU A 32 1.81 1.62 -15.83
C LEU A 32 0.86 2.01 -14.68
N PRO A 33 1.11 3.13 -14.00
CA PRO A 33 0.25 3.59 -12.93
C PRO A 33 -1.12 4.02 -13.46
N ALA A 34 -2.18 3.80 -12.67
CA ALA A 34 -3.57 4.01 -13.08
C ALA A 34 -3.86 5.45 -13.51
N ASP A 35 -3.24 6.44 -12.87
CA ASP A 35 -3.41 7.85 -13.22
C ASP A 35 -2.99 8.15 -14.66
N LEU A 36 -1.86 7.59 -15.10
CA LEU A 36 -1.36 7.74 -16.47
C LEU A 36 -2.31 7.09 -17.48
N VAL A 37 -2.86 5.93 -17.15
CA VAL A 37 -3.84 5.23 -18.00
C VAL A 37 -5.14 6.01 -18.12
N PHE A 38 -5.67 6.54 -17.01
CA PHE A 38 -6.89 7.37 -17.03
C PHE A 38 -6.69 8.70 -17.76
N MET A 39 -5.53 9.35 -17.58
CA MET A 39 -5.19 10.57 -18.32
C MET A 39 -5.01 10.30 -19.82
N GLY A 40 -4.42 9.16 -20.18
CA GLY A 40 -4.32 8.69 -21.56
C GLY A 40 -5.70 8.44 -22.18
N GLY A 41 -6.59 7.74 -21.48
CA GLY A 41 -7.97 7.52 -21.89
C GLY A 41 -8.75 8.82 -22.10
N MET A 42 -8.63 9.77 -21.15
CA MET A 42 -9.20 11.11 -21.28
C MET A 42 -8.69 11.83 -22.53
N THR A 43 -7.38 11.75 -22.79
CA THR A 43 -6.76 12.37 -23.97
C THR A 43 -7.31 11.77 -25.26
N VAL A 44 -7.44 10.46 -25.34
CA VAL A 44 -8.02 9.77 -26.52
C VAL A 44 -9.47 10.20 -26.75
N LEU A 45 -10.31 10.24 -25.71
CA LEU A 45 -11.71 10.65 -25.80
C LEU A 45 -11.88 12.12 -26.19
N PHE A 46 -10.97 12.98 -25.74
CA PHE A 46 -10.96 14.39 -26.11
C PHE A 46 -10.50 14.60 -27.56
N VAL A 47 -9.37 14.01 -27.97
CA VAL A 47 -8.81 14.17 -29.32
C VAL A 47 -9.71 13.55 -30.40
N SER A 48 -10.39 12.44 -30.07
CA SER A 48 -11.35 11.79 -30.99
C SER A 48 -12.67 12.58 -31.13
N GLY A 49 -12.89 13.64 -30.36
CA GLY A 49 -14.11 14.46 -30.43
C GLY A 49 -15.34 13.84 -29.75
N VAL A 50 -15.18 12.76 -29.00
CA VAL A 50 -16.24 12.19 -28.15
C VAL A 50 -16.67 13.20 -27.10
N LEU A 51 -15.68 13.86 -26.48
CA LEU A 51 -15.88 14.88 -25.46
C LEU A 51 -15.35 16.25 -25.90
N SER A 52 -16.03 17.31 -25.52
CA SER A 52 -15.54 18.68 -25.59
C SER A 52 -14.47 18.94 -24.52
N ALA A 53 -13.67 20.00 -24.68
CA ALA A 53 -12.67 20.39 -23.69
C ALA A 53 -13.27 20.64 -22.30
N LYS A 54 -14.48 21.23 -22.25
CA LYS A 54 -15.18 21.47 -20.98
C LYS A 54 -15.58 20.17 -20.29
N GLU A 55 -16.09 19.19 -21.03
CA GLU A 55 -16.48 17.87 -20.52
C GLU A 55 -15.25 17.05 -20.10
N ALA A 56 -14.18 17.06 -20.90
CA ALA A 56 -12.95 16.34 -20.59
C ALA A 56 -12.28 16.86 -19.31
N LEU A 57 -12.32 18.16 -19.04
CA LEU A 57 -11.69 18.80 -17.89
C LEU A 57 -12.65 18.98 -16.69
N ALA A 58 -13.92 18.63 -16.81
CA ALA A 58 -14.92 18.81 -15.76
C ALA A 58 -14.53 18.12 -14.44
N GLY A 59 -13.86 16.98 -14.51
CA GLY A 59 -13.39 16.25 -13.34
C GLY A 59 -12.44 17.05 -12.47
N PHE A 60 -11.58 17.89 -13.04
CA PHE A 60 -10.64 18.72 -12.26
C PHE A 60 -11.31 19.84 -11.47
N SER A 61 -12.49 20.27 -11.86
CA SER A 61 -13.31 21.26 -11.16
C SER A 61 -14.43 20.64 -10.31
N SER A 62 -14.53 19.31 -10.29
CA SER A 62 -15.52 18.60 -9.47
C SER A 62 -15.31 18.89 -7.98
N THR A 63 -16.41 19.25 -7.28
CA THR A 63 -16.39 19.46 -5.82
C THR A 63 -15.90 18.25 -5.07
N SER A 64 -16.14 17.05 -5.59
CA SER A 64 -15.74 15.78 -4.98
C SER A 64 -14.23 15.56 -5.06
N VAL A 65 -13.59 15.87 -6.20
CA VAL A 65 -12.13 15.79 -6.37
C VAL A 65 -11.42 16.76 -5.43
N VAL A 66 -11.92 18.01 -5.35
CA VAL A 66 -11.37 19.01 -4.43
C VAL A 66 -11.52 18.57 -2.98
N THR A 67 -12.68 18.00 -2.59
CA THR A 67 -12.93 17.48 -1.24
C THR A 67 -11.92 16.40 -0.86
N VAL A 68 -11.65 15.45 -1.75
CA VAL A 68 -10.64 14.39 -1.52
C VAL A 68 -9.25 14.98 -1.34
N GLY A 69 -8.87 15.97 -2.18
CA GLY A 69 -7.59 16.65 -2.06
C GLY A 69 -7.40 17.35 -0.71
N VAL A 70 -8.45 18.03 -0.23
CA VAL A 70 -8.44 18.72 1.08
C VAL A 70 -8.44 17.72 2.24
N LEU A 71 -9.14 16.60 2.14
CA LEU A 71 -9.14 15.53 3.15
C LEU A 71 -7.74 14.96 3.37
N PHE A 72 -6.91 14.83 2.34
CA PHE A 72 -5.52 14.40 2.54
C PHE A 72 -4.75 15.34 3.48
N VAL A 73 -5.01 16.65 3.44
CA VAL A 73 -4.37 17.62 4.35
C VAL A 73 -4.87 17.42 5.79
N VAL A 74 -6.16 17.19 5.99
CA VAL A 74 -6.72 16.91 7.33
C VAL A 74 -6.12 15.63 7.91
N ILE A 75 -6.05 14.56 7.11
CA ILE A 75 -5.43 13.29 7.48
C ILE A 75 -3.95 13.47 7.85
N ALA A 76 -3.20 14.29 7.11
CA ALA A 76 -1.80 14.62 7.44
C ALA A 76 -1.68 15.24 8.82
N GLY A 77 -2.58 16.17 9.17
CA GLY A 77 -2.62 16.78 10.51
C GLY A 77 -2.79 15.74 11.63
N LEU A 78 -3.65 14.74 11.43
CA LEU A 78 -3.86 13.65 12.37
C LEU A 78 -2.65 12.72 12.51
N VAL A 79 -2.05 12.34 11.38
CA VAL A 79 -0.90 11.44 11.35
C VAL A 79 0.30 12.07 12.05
N HIS A 80 0.64 13.32 11.69
CA HIS A 80 1.81 14.01 12.24
C HIS A 80 1.64 14.49 13.68
N SER A 81 0.42 14.56 14.20
CA SER A 81 0.15 14.94 15.60
C SER A 81 0.21 13.78 16.59
N GLY A 82 0.36 12.54 16.13
CA GLY A 82 0.51 11.36 17.00
C GLY A 82 -0.81 10.76 17.51
N VAL A 83 -1.95 11.06 16.89
CA VAL A 83 -3.26 10.47 17.25
C VAL A 83 -3.23 8.94 17.16
N ILE A 84 -2.58 8.40 16.13
CA ILE A 84 -2.52 6.96 15.89
C ILE A 84 -1.75 6.25 17.01
N GLN A 85 -0.61 6.80 17.44
CA GLN A 85 0.21 6.25 18.53
C GLN A 85 -0.54 6.29 19.86
N TRP A 86 -1.33 7.35 20.08
CA TRP A 86 -2.19 7.46 21.26
C TRP A 86 -3.21 6.32 21.31
N ILE A 87 -3.91 6.05 20.20
CA ILE A 87 -4.89 4.96 20.07
C ILE A 87 -4.22 3.59 20.29
N VAL A 88 -3.08 3.33 19.62
CA VAL A 88 -2.33 2.08 19.75
C VAL A 88 -1.95 1.78 21.19
N ARG A 89 -1.43 2.79 21.91
CA ARG A 89 -0.94 2.62 23.27
C ARG A 89 -2.04 2.20 24.26
N TYR A 90 -3.27 2.72 24.07
CA TYR A 90 -4.36 2.48 25.02
C TYR A 90 -5.26 1.28 24.66
N LEU A 91 -5.36 0.88 23.39
CA LEU A 91 -6.35 -0.11 22.95
C LEU A 91 -5.84 -1.55 22.79
N LEU A 92 -4.56 -1.76 22.45
CA LEU A 92 -4.07 -3.12 22.18
C LEU A 92 -3.94 -3.99 23.43
N GLY A 93 -3.29 -3.51 24.50
CA GLY A 93 -3.07 -4.28 25.73
C GLY A 93 -2.44 -5.67 25.47
N ILE A 94 -2.48 -6.57 26.46
CA ILE A 94 -2.02 -7.97 26.33
C ILE A 94 -3.22 -8.89 26.52
N PRO A 95 -3.77 -9.48 25.45
CA PRO A 95 -4.90 -10.42 25.54
C PRO A 95 -4.47 -11.80 26.00
N SER A 96 -5.35 -12.49 26.69
CA SER A 96 -5.11 -13.85 27.20
C SER A 96 -5.34 -14.97 26.17
N THR A 97 -5.98 -14.67 25.03
CA THR A 97 -6.30 -15.65 24.00
C THR A 97 -6.14 -15.05 22.61
N TYR A 98 -5.78 -15.89 21.62
CA TYR A 98 -5.61 -15.47 20.23
C TYR A 98 -6.88 -14.84 19.61
N ASN A 99 -8.07 -15.38 19.92
CA ASN A 99 -9.33 -14.78 19.42
C ASN A 99 -9.52 -13.36 19.98
N ARG A 100 -9.21 -13.13 21.26
CA ARG A 100 -9.24 -11.79 21.84
C ARG A 100 -8.19 -10.87 21.23
N ALA A 101 -7.03 -11.42 20.83
CA ALA A 101 -6.01 -10.68 20.11
C ALA A 101 -6.53 -10.18 18.75
N ILE A 102 -7.18 -11.04 17.96
CA ILE A 102 -7.79 -10.67 16.68
C ILE A 102 -8.81 -9.52 16.88
N VAL A 103 -9.74 -9.66 17.83
CA VAL A 103 -10.76 -8.61 18.07
C VAL A 103 -10.12 -7.30 18.52
N ARG A 104 -9.18 -7.36 19.47
CA ARG A 104 -8.45 -6.18 19.98
C ARG A 104 -7.57 -5.50 18.92
N LEU A 105 -7.16 -6.23 17.90
CA LEU A 105 -6.47 -5.68 16.74
C LEU A 105 -7.45 -5.09 15.74
N MET A 106 -8.44 -5.89 15.30
CA MET A 106 -9.29 -5.53 14.17
C MET A 106 -10.23 -4.36 14.47
N VAL A 107 -10.80 -4.29 15.68
CA VAL A 107 -11.77 -3.23 16.02
C VAL A 107 -11.13 -1.84 16.04
N PRO A 108 -10.00 -1.58 16.74
CA PRO A 108 -9.35 -0.26 16.71
C PRO A 108 -8.82 0.11 15.32
N VAL A 109 -8.25 -0.87 14.60
CA VAL A 109 -7.75 -0.66 13.23
C VAL A 109 -8.90 -0.25 12.31
N ALA A 110 -10.03 -0.94 12.36
CA ALA A 110 -11.21 -0.60 11.56
C ALA A 110 -11.77 0.78 11.92
N LEU A 111 -11.85 1.09 13.23
CA LEU A 111 -12.30 2.41 13.69
C LEU A 111 -11.40 3.53 13.16
N MET A 112 -10.10 3.35 13.21
CA MET A 112 -9.15 4.33 12.68
C MET A 112 -9.24 4.44 11.17
N SER A 113 -9.34 3.30 10.48
CA SER A 113 -9.41 3.24 9.02
C SER A 113 -10.71 3.80 8.45
N SER A 114 -11.75 3.92 9.27
CA SER A 114 -13.00 4.60 8.87
C SER A 114 -12.80 6.10 8.58
N PHE A 115 -11.74 6.70 9.12
CA PHE A 115 -11.48 8.14 8.98
C PHE A 115 -10.07 8.45 8.47
N LEU A 116 -9.17 7.46 8.45
CA LEU A 116 -7.79 7.60 8.03
C LEU A 116 -7.53 6.71 6.82
N SER A 117 -6.53 7.07 6.01
CA SER A 117 -6.09 6.23 4.90
C SER A 117 -5.69 4.83 5.38
N ASN A 118 -6.27 3.80 4.79
CA ASN A 118 -6.00 2.39 5.09
C ASN A 118 -4.49 2.08 5.08
N THR A 119 -3.78 2.57 4.06
CA THR A 119 -2.34 2.36 3.89
C THR A 119 -1.52 2.94 5.06
N THR A 120 -1.90 4.13 5.52
CA THR A 120 -1.22 4.79 6.65
C THR A 120 -1.43 4.02 7.95
N VAL A 121 -2.66 3.59 8.22
CA VAL A 121 -2.99 2.80 9.41
C VAL A 121 -2.21 1.50 9.42
N VAL A 122 -2.26 0.72 8.33
CA VAL A 122 -1.55 -0.56 8.23
C VAL A 122 -0.04 -0.39 8.38
N ALA A 123 0.56 0.60 7.70
CA ALA A 123 1.99 0.85 7.78
C ALA A 123 2.49 1.12 9.21
N LEU A 124 1.71 1.87 10.00
CA LEU A 124 2.05 2.17 11.40
C LEU A 124 1.86 0.96 12.31
N PHE A 125 0.80 0.16 12.06
CA PHE A 125 0.52 -1.01 12.88
C PHE A 125 1.47 -2.20 12.62
N ILE A 126 2.10 -2.31 11.45
CA ILE A 126 3.05 -3.40 11.15
C ILE A 126 4.12 -3.50 12.24
N ASN A 127 4.79 -2.39 12.57
CA ASN A 127 5.85 -2.37 13.59
C ASN A 127 5.31 -2.71 14.98
N VAL A 128 4.12 -2.17 15.31
CA VAL A 128 3.44 -2.48 16.57
C VAL A 128 3.12 -3.96 16.69
N ILE A 129 2.62 -4.56 15.61
CA ILE A 129 2.28 -5.99 15.57
C ILE A 129 3.52 -6.86 15.71
N LYS A 130 4.65 -6.53 15.10
CA LYS A 130 5.89 -7.29 15.27
C LYS A 130 6.32 -7.38 16.74
N VAL A 131 6.31 -6.24 17.44
CA VAL A 131 6.62 -6.19 18.89
C VAL A 131 5.54 -6.90 19.72
N TRP A 132 4.27 -6.75 19.33
CA TRP A 132 3.14 -7.32 20.04
C TRP A 132 3.05 -8.84 19.88
N ALA A 133 3.34 -9.37 18.68
CA ALA A 133 3.39 -10.79 18.39
C ALA A 133 4.47 -11.51 19.18
N LYS A 134 5.66 -10.90 19.34
CA LYS A 134 6.72 -11.42 20.25
C LYS A 134 6.22 -11.56 21.69
N LYS A 135 5.46 -10.58 22.21
CA LYS A 135 4.86 -10.66 23.56
C LYS A 135 3.75 -11.70 23.68
N LEU A 136 3.07 -12.03 22.58
CA LEU A 136 2.01 -13.03 22.52
C LEU A 136 2.54 -14.43 22.18
N HIS A 137 3.84 -14.59 22.00
CA HIS A 137 4.47 -15.86 21.56
C HIS A 137 3.81 -16.44 20.30
N THR A 138 3.50 -15.57 19.31
CA THR A 138 2.89 -15.95 18.02
C THR A 138 3.63 -15.29 16.87
N SER A 139 3.58 -15.92 15.68
CA SER A 139 4.16 -15.31 14.49
C SER A 139 3.42 -14.02 14.09
N PRO A 140 4.13 -12.93 13.73
CA PRO A 140 3.52 -11.72 13.19
C PRO A 140 2.60 -11.98 12.00
N SER A 141 2.91 -12.97 11.15
CA SER A 141 2.12 -13.33 9.97
C SER A 141 0.68 -13.72 10.31
N ARG A 142 0.40 -14.31 11.46
CA ARG A 142 -0.96 -14.63 11.89
C ARG A 142 -1.82 -13.43 12.22
N LEU A 143 -1.21 -12.25 12.40
CA LEU A 143 -1.89 -10.99 12.76
C LEU A 143 -1.90 -9.96 11.64
N LEU A 144 -0.96 -10.03 10.70
CA LEU A 144 -0.80 -9.04 9.64
C LEU A 144 -1.91 -9.13 8.55
N ILE A 145 -2.37 -10.34 8.15
CA ILE A 145 -3.55 -10.47 7.27
C ILE A 145 -4.81 -9.92 7.95
N PRO A 146 -5.15 -10.29 9.21
CA PRO A 146 -6.24 -9.66 9.96
C PRO A 146 -6.14 -8.13 10.05
N LEU A 147 -4.94 -7.58 10.22
CA LEU A 147 -4.70 -6.14 10.20
C LEU A 147 -5.15 -5.51 8.88
N SER A 148 -4.70 -6.08 7.76
CA SER A 148 -5.01 -5.54 6.43
C SER A 148 -6.50 -5.64 6.11
N TYR A 149 -7.12 -6.77 6.44
CA TYR A 149 -8.58 -6.96 6.27
C TYR A 149 -9.40 -6.01 7.15
N ALA A 150 -8.99 -5.81 8.40
CA ALA A 150 -9.65 -4.85 9.30
C ALA A 150 -9.58 -3.42 8.76
N SER A 151 -8.45 -3.05 8.18
CA SER A 151 -8.28 -1.73 7.57
C SER A 151 -9.19 -1.56 6.36
N GLY A 152 -9.25 -2.54 5.44
CA GLY A 152 -10.16 -2.51 4.29
C GLY A 152 -11.62 -2.41 4.71
N MET A 153 -12.07 -3.31 5.59
CA MET A 153 -13.44 -3.32 6.11
C MET A 153 -13.78 -2.06 6.95
N GLY A 154 -12.81 -1.50 7.68
CA GLY A 154 -12.99 -0.23 8.37
C GLY A 154 -13.20 0.93 7.40
N GLY A 155 -12.44 0.95 6.29
CA GLY A 155 -12.55 1.99 5.26
C GLY A 155 -13.94 2.09 4.63
N ILE A 156 -14.69 1.00 4.54
CA ILE A 156 -16.06 1.01 3.98
C ILE A 156 -17.12 1.53 4.98
N CYS A 157 -16.78 1.70 6.27
CA CYS A 157 -17.75 2.15 7.27
C CYS A 157 -18.12 3.63 7.14
N THR A 158 -17.33 4.44 6.44
CA THR A 158 -17.67 5.85 6.15
C THR A 158 -17.33 6.21 4.71
N LEU A 159 -17.88 7.31 4.22
CA LEU A 159 -17.51 7.81 2.89
C LEU A 159 -16.05 8.26 2.83
N ILE A 160 -15.47 8.73 3.94
CA ILE A 160 -14.12 9.29 4.01
C ILE A 160 -13.05 8.20 4.07
N GLY A 161 -13.37 7.03 4.60
CA GLY A 161 -12.41 5.97 4.93
C GLY A 161 -11.65 5.41 3.73
N THR A 162 -12.26 5.41 2.54
CA THR A 162 -11.63 4.88 1.32
C THR A 162 -11.98 5.71 0.08
N PRO A 163 -11.03 5.95 -0.83
CA PRO A 163 -11.25 6.75 -2.04
C PRO A 163 -12.40 6.27 -2.94
N PRO A 164 -12.63 4.97 -3.17
CA PRO A 164 -13.77 4.49 -3.94
C PRO A 164 -15.12 5.03 -3.48
N ASN A 165 -15.35 5.10 -2.17
CA ASN A 165 -16.59 5.62 -1.60
C ASN A 165 -16.81 7.09 -1.96
N LEU A 166 -15.74 7.89 -1.90
CA LEU A 166 -15.80 9.30 -2.26
C LEU A 166 -16.06 9.51 -3.76
N ILE A 167 -15.47 8.66 -4.61
CA ILE A 167 -15.69 8.70 -6.07
C ILE A 167 -17.15 8.41 -6.39
N ILE A 168 -17.68 7.28 -5.89
CA ILE A 168 -19.08 6.90 -6.14
C ILE A 168 -20.05 7.94 -5.56
N SER A 169 -19.76 8.45 -4.36
CA SER A 169 -20.55 9.53 -3.76
C SER A 169 -20.52 10.81 -4.59
N GLY A 170 -19.36 11.12 -5.18
CA GLY A 170 -19.19 12.27 -6.06
C GLY A 170 -20.04 12.17 -7.32
N PHE A 171 -19.95 11.06 -8.02
CA PHE A 171 -20.77 10.79 -9.19
C PHE A 171 -22.27 10.76 -8.89
N TYR A 172 -22.65 10.15 -7.74
CA TYR A 172 -24.03 10.13 -7.30
C TYR A 172 -24.58 11.54 -7.05
N ASN A 173 -23.77 12.40 -6.44
CA ASN A 173 -24.14 13.81 -6.21
C ASN A 173 -24.27 14.60 -7.52
N GLU A 174 -23.39 14.36 -8.49
CA GLU A 174 -23.48 14.98 -9.81
C GLU A 174 -24.74 14.55 -10.57
N ALA A 175 -25.12 13.26 -10.48
CA ALA A 175 -26.29 12.72 -11.16
C ALA A 175 -27.63 13.12 -10.50
N ASN A 176 -27.69 13.20 -9.16
CA ASN A 176 -28.94 13.39 -8.41
C ASN A 176 -29.06 14.75 -7.71
N HIS A 177 -28.02 15.60 -7.77
CA HIS A 177 -27.93 16.88 -7.04
C HIS A 177 -28.13 16.75 -5.52
N THR A 178 -27.85 15.57 -4.97
CA THR A 178 -28.01 15.25 -3.54
C THR A 178 -26.73 14.66 -2.99
N ALA A 179 -26.12 15.36 -2.03
CA ALA A 179 -24.90 14.89 -1.36
C ALA A 179 -25.23 13.75 -0.39
N LEU A 180 -24.46 12.66 -0.46
CA LEU A 180 -24.55 11.58 0.51
C LEU A 180 -23.97 12.01 1.86
N ASN A 181 -24.58 11.56 2.94
CA ASN A 181 -24.06 11.77 4.30
C ASN A 181 -22.80 10.91 4.50
N VAL A 182 -21.83 11.44 5.27
CA VAL A 182 -20.59 10.73 5.61
C VAL A 182 -20.86 9.32 6.16
N PHE A 183 -21.96 9.14 6.86
CA PHE A 183 -22.36 7.89 7.50
C PHE A 183 -23.33 7.02 6.69
N THR A 184 -23.59 7.34 5.41
CA THR A 184 -24.49 6.55 4.55
C THR A 184 -24.10 5.06 4.49
N THR A 185 -22.80 4.76 4.43
CA THR A 185 -22.28 3.38 4.40
C THR A 185 -22.05 2.76 5.78
N THR A 186 -22.31 3.50 6.88
CA THR A 186 -21.88 3.07 8.22
C THR A 186 -22.60 1.81 8.70
N LEU A 187 -23.93 1.76 8.60
CA LEU A 187 -24.68 0.58 9.05
C LEU A 187 -24.31 -0.68 8.24
N PRO A 188 -24.34 -0.66 6.88
CA PRO A 188 -23.92 -1.83 6.13
C PRO A 188 -22.45 -2.15 6.30
N GLY A 189 -21.57 -1.14 6.42
CA GLY A 189 -20.14 -1.33 6.66
C GLY A 189 -19.84 -1.98 8.01
N LEU A 190 -20.51 -1.54 9.09
CA LEU A 190 -20.36 -2.16 10.42
C LEU A 190 -20.85 -3.60 10.44
N PHE A 191 -21.94 -3.90 9.74
CA PHE A 191 -22.40 -5.28 9.59
C PHE A 191 -21.37 -6.14 8.88
N CYS A 192 -20.87 -5.69 7.73
CA CYS A 192 -19.81 -6.39 6.99
C CYS A 192 -18.52 -6.53 7.83
N LEU A 193 -18.14 -5.52 8.61
CA LEU A 193 -17.01 -5.58 9.54
C LEU A 193 -17.22 -6.66 10.61
N ALA A 194 -18.41 -6.70 11.22
CA ALA A 194 -18.73 -7.70 12.25
C ALA A 194 -18.68 -9.12 11.66
N VAL A 195 -19.30 -9.35 10.50
CA VAL A 195 -19.23 -10.61 9.77
C VAL A 195 -17.79 -10.96 9.41
N GLY A 196 -17.01 -9.98 8.96
CA GLY A 196 -15.60 -10.16 8.61
C GLY A 196 -14.73 -10.55 9.80
N ILE A 197 -14.89 -9.90 10.96
CA ILE A 197 -14.19 -10.29 12.20
C ILE A 197 -14.53 -11.71 12.60
N LEU A 198 -15.82 -12.06 12.60
CA LEU A 198 -16.26 -13.43 12.91
C LEU A 198 -15.70 -14.46 11.92
N SER A 199 -15.66 -14.11 10.63
CA SER A 199 -15.10 -14.96 9.58
C SER A 199 -13.60 -15.17 9.76
N VAL A 200 -12.82 -14.14 10.08
CA VAL A 200 -11.38 -14.27 10.37
C VAL A 200 -11.14 -15.17 11.59
N ILE A 201 -11.96 -15.06 12.64
CA ILE A 201 -11.88 -15.93 13.83
C ILE A 201 -12.22 -17.37 13.45
N ALA A 202 -13.25 -17.60 12.64
CA ALA A 202 -13.64 -18.95 12.18
C ALA A 202 -12.56 -19.57 11.28
N LEU A 203 -12.00 -18.77 10.37
CA LEU A 203 -10.98 -19.18 9.39
C LEU A 203 -9.54 -19.08 9.92
N LYS A 204 -9.32 -18.84 11.22
CA LYS A 204 -8.00 -18.65 11.82
C LYS A 204 -7.00 -19.78 11.57
N LYS A 205 -7.47 -21.00 11.29
CA LYS A 205 -6.64 -22.16 10.95
C LYS A 205 -6.01 -22.04 9.55
N LEU A 206 -6.59 -21.20 8.67
CA LEU A 206 -6.06 -20.91 7.34
C LEU A 206 -5.03 -19.77 7.34
N LEU A 207 -4.91 -19.04 8.46
CA LEU A 207 -3.88 -18.01 8.60
C LEU A 207 -2.50 -18.67 8.67
N PRO A 208 -1.59 -18.32 7.74
CA PRO A 208 -0.29 -18.97 7.66
C PRO A 208 0.62 -18.54 8.81
N GLU A 209 1.45 -19.46 9.24
CA GLU A 209 2.51 -19.23 10.21
C GLU A 209 3.83 -19.17 9.44
N ARG A 210 4.31 -17.96 9.17
CA ARG A 210 5.53 -17.70 8.41
C ARG A 210 6.56 -17.06 9.33
N LYS A 211 7.83 -17.34 9.09
CA LYS A 211 8.93 -16.59 9.71
C LYS A 211 8.89 -15.15 9.15
N SER A 212 9.09 -14.18 10.02
CA SER A 212 9.25 -12.81 9.54
C SER A 212 10.57 -12.68 8.77
N PRO A 213 10.66 -11.80 7.74
CA PRO A 213 11.92 -11.53 7.06
C PRO A 213 13.03 -11.10 8.03
N GLU A 214 12.66 -10.41 9.12
CA GLU A 214 13.60 -10.00 10.17
C GLU A 214 14.18 -11.18 10.95
N GLU A 215 13.36 -12.20 11.27
CA GLU A 215 13.86 -13.43 11.88
C GLU A 215 14.81 -14.19 10.94
N SER A 216 14.57 -14.09 9.62
CA SER A 216 15.48 -14.63 8.61
C SER A 216 16.80 -13.83 8.54
N PHE A 217 16.76 -12.52 8.84
CA PHE A 217 17.94 -11.66 8.92
C PHE A 217 18.62 -11.74 10.30
N GLU A 218 17.89 -11.98 11.40
CA GLU A 218 18.48 -12.23 12.72
C GLU A 218 19.34 -13.51 12.69
N ALA A 219 18.93 -14.54 11.96
CA ALA A 219 19.79 -15.69 11.69
C ALA A 219 21.03 -15.33 10.86
N THR A 220 21.00 -14.22 10.10
CA THR A 220 22.15 -13.69 9.34
C THR A 220 23.10 -12.89 10.20
N SER A 221 22.65 -12.33 11.34
CA SER A 221 23.53 -11.64 12.29
C SER A 221 24.55 -12.57 12.94
N GLU A 222 24.35 -13.87 12.86
CA GLU A 222 25.32 -14.89 13.29
C GLU A 222 26.49 -15.06 12.30
N TYR A 223 26.42 -14.48 11.10
CA TYR A 223 27.36 -14.73 10.00
C TYR A 223 28.12 -13.50 9.49
N THR A 224 28.27 -12.48 10.29
CA THR A 224 29.28 -11.46 10.01
C THR A 224 30.60 -11.88 10.67
N VAL A 225 31.62 -12.05 9.85
CA VAL A 225 32.95 -12.43 10.32
C VAL A 225 33.93 -11.29 10.07
N GLU A 226 34.64 -10.91 11.09
CA GLU A 226 35.66 -9.90 11.04
C GLU A 226 37.03 -10.58 10.89
N LEU A 227 37.70 -10.31 9.76
CA LEU A 227 39.01 -10.82 9.43
C LEU A 227 40.04 -9.68 9.46
N LEU A 228 41.16 -9.88 10.11
CA LEU A 228 42.29 -8.94 10.15
C LEU A 228 43.30 -9.32 9.06
N VAL A 229 43.78 -8.32 8.32
CA VAL A 229 44.88 -8.44 7.38
C VAL A 229 46.23 -8.37 8.15
N PRO A 230 46.94 -9.49 8.35
CA PRO A 230 48.21 -9.46 9.04
C PRO A 230 49.28 -8.70 8.24
N SER A 231 50.32 -8.17 8.91
CA SER A 231 51.37 -7.35 8.27
C SER A 231 52.17 -8.08 7.17
N VAL A 232 52.04 -9.40 7.07
CA VAL A 232 52.72 -10.25 6.06
C VAL A 232 51.69 -10.95 5.17
N CYS A 233 50.59 -10.27 4.80
CA CYS A 233 49.58 -10.83 3.95
C CYS A 233 49.91 -10.62 2.45
N PRO A 234 49.73 -11.63 1.55
CA PRO A 234 49.96 -11.50 0.11
C PRO A 234 49.03 -10.54 -0.60
N SER A 235 47.96 -10.14 0.06
CA SER A 235 46.94 -9.21 -0.45
C SER A 235 47.28 -7.74 -0.19
N ILE A 236 48.31 -7.44 0.60
CA ILE A 236 48.71 -6.05 0.91
C ILE A 236 49.21 -5.35 -0.35
N GLY A 237 48.72 -4.11 -0.59
CA GLY A 237 49.10 -3.29 -1.74
C GLY A 237 48.37 -3.65 -3.05
N LYS A 238 47.49 -4.65 -3.02
CA LYS A 238 46.58 -4.96 -4.13
C LYS A 238 45.24 -4.30 -3.90
N THR A 239 44.51 -4.09 -4.97
CA THR A 239 43.09 -3.68 -4.85
C THR A 239 42.23 -4.86 -4.38
N VAL A 240 41.05 -4.56 -3.85
CA VAL A 240 40.09 -5.58 -3.38
C VAL A 240 39.74 -6.54 -4.52
N SER A 241 39.60 -6.02 -5.73
CA SER A 241 39.31 -6.80 -6.95
C SER A 241 40.50 -7.69 -7.34
N GLU A 242 41.75 -7.14 -7.36
CA GLU A 242 42.96 -7.89 -7.71
C GLU A 242 43.28 -8.98 -6.68
N ALA A 243 42.92 -8.75 -5.42
CA ALA A 243 43.07 -9.72 -4.37
C ALA A 243 41.98 -10.80 -4.34
N GLY A 244 40.90 -10.62 -5.13
CA GLY A 244 39.76 -11.54 -5.15
C GLY A 244 38.96 -11.58 -3.84
N LEU A 245 38.97 -10.46 -3.10
CA LEU A 245 38.37 -10.35 -1.77
C LEU A 245 36.96 -9.75 -1.77
N GLN A 246 36.45 -9.25 -2.94
CA GLN A 246 35.15 -8.59 -3.01
C GLN A 246 33.98 -9.57 -2.89
N ASN A 247 33.96 -10.59 -3.73
CA ASN A 247 32.90 -11.60 -3.79
C ASN A 247 33.51 -12.99 -3.65
N VAL A 248 33.16 -13.67 -2.58
CA VAL A 248 33.53 -15.06 -2.34
C VAL A 248 32.28 -15.92 -2.45
N SER A 249 32.45 -17.15 -2.94
CA SER A 249 31.33 -18.09 -3.01
C SER A 249 30.62 -18.18 -1.64
N GLY A 250 29.42 -17.60 -1.50
CA GLY A 250 28.66 -17.59 -0.24
C GLY A 250 28.97 -16.45 0.74
N GLY A 251 29.80 -15.46 0.36
CA GLY A 251 30.07 -14.28 1.21
C GLY A 251 30.56 -13.07 0.41
N HIS A 252 30.36 -11.86 0.91
CA HIS A 252 30.88 -10.64 0.30
C HIS A 252 31.41 -9.65 1.34
N LEU A 253 32.38 -8.84 0.91
CA LEU A 253 33.00 -7.81 1.73
C LEU A 253 32.05 -6.60 1.84
N ILE A 254 31.65 -6.29 3.08
CA ILE A 254 30.75 -5.16 3.36
C ILE A 254 31.55 -3.90 3.64
N GLU A 255 32.66 -4.04 4.42
CA GLU A 255 33.32 -2.92 5.03
C GLU A 255 34.80 -3.21 5.29
N ILE A 256 35.63 -2.18 5.18
CA ILE A 256 37.03 -2.18 5.64
C ILE A 256 37.14 -1.15 6.76
N VAL A 257 37.59 -1.60 7.95
CA VAL A 257 37.92 -0.72 9.08
C VAL A 257 39.44 -0.58 9.16
N ARG A 258 39.91 0.64 8.92
CA ARG A 258 41.33 0.99 8.84
C ARG A 258 41.79 1.74 10.08
N PHE A 259 42.84 1.26 10.73
CA PHE A 259 43.43 1.87 11.94
C PHE A 259 42.42 2.09 13.09
N ASP A 260 41.41 1.26 13.22
CA ASP A 260 40.32 1.36 14.20
C ASP A 260 39.56 2.72 14.19
N LYS A 261 39.71 3.51 13.13
CA LYS A 261 39.10 4.86 13.04
C LYS A 261 38.41 5.17 11.72
N GLU A 262 38.97 4.73 10.61
CA GLU A 262 38.43 5.03 9.26
C GLU A 262 37.62 3.84 8.80
N ILE A 263 36.37 4.10 8.45
CA ILE A 263 35.42 3.09 7.95
C ILE A 263 35.18 3.35 6.47
N ILE A 264 35.59 2.40 5.64
CA ILE A 264 35.39 2.45 4.19
C ILE A 264 34.22 1.55 3.84
N SER A 265 33.11 2.14 3.46
CA SER A 265 31.89 1.46 3.04
C SER A 265 31.01 2.45 2.25
N PRO A 266 30.49 2.07 1.08
CA PRO A 266 30.74 0.79 0.41
C PRO A 266 32.20 0.62 0.00
N VAL A 267 32.68 -0.64 -0.07
CA VAL A 267 34.05 -0.93 -0.49
C VAL A 267 34.10 -0.94 -2.01
N ALA A 268 34.88 -0.02 -2.58
CA ALA A 268 35.09 0.04 -4.03
C ALA A 268 36.04 -1.08 -4.48
N ASP A 269 35.88 -1.54 -5.71
CA ASP A 269 36.70 -2.61 -6.29
C ASP A 269 38.18 -2.22 -6.44
N ASP A 270 38.47 -0.93 -6.57
CA ASP A 270 39.79 -0.32 -6.68
C ASP A 270 40.39 0.13 -5.33
N GLU A 271 39.69 -0.13 -4.21
CA GLU A 271 40.21 0.17 -2.86
C GLU A 271 41.42 -0.72 -2.54
N PHE A 272 42.47 -0.12 -2.03
CA PHE A 272 43.71 -0.84 -1.65
C PHE A 272 43.61 -1.48 -0.29
N ILE A 273 44.15 -2.68 -0.16
CA ILE A 273 44.24 -3.42 1.10
C ILE A 273 45.55 -3.09 1.81
N LEU A 274 45.47 -2.66 3.05
CA LEU A 274 46.62 -2.34 3.89
C LEU A 274 46.79 -3.35 5.02
N GLY A 275 48.00 -3.50 5.49
CA GLY A 275 48.27 -4.31 6.68
C GLY A 275 47.62 -3.68 7.91
N GLY A 276 46.90 -4.49 8.68
CA GLY A 276 46.12 -4.01 9.81
C GLY A 276 44.65 -3.65 9.48
N ASP A 277 44.25 -3.70 8.21
CA ASP A 277 42.84 -3.52 7.84
C ASP A 277 42.00 -4.65 8.42
N ARG A 278 40.82 -4.31 8.92
CA ARG A 278 39.82 -5.26 9.41
C ARG A 278 38.73 -5.35 8.33
N LEU A 279 38.62 -6.53 7.75
CA LEU A 279 37.66 -6.81 6.66
C LEU A 279 36.42 -7.44 7.27
N ILE A 280 35.25 -6.83 7.05
CA ILE A 280 33.98 -7.32 7.57
C ILE A 280 33.23 -7.98 6.43
N TYR A 281 33.03 -9.28 6.54
CA TYR A 281 32.28 -10.09 5.58
C TYR A 281 30.89 -10.45 6.09
N SER A 282 29.93 -10.49 5.20
CA SER A 282 28.64 -11.12 5.43
C SER A 282 28.50 -12.34 4.53
N GLY A 283 28.07 -13.46 5.08
CA GLY A 283 27.83 -14.66 4.30
C GLY A 283 27.90 -15.95 5.11
N GLU A 284 28.10 -17.06 4.40
CA GLU A 284 28.14 -18.39 4.97
C GLU A 284 29.50 -18.63 5.69
N ILE A 285 29.48 -19.06 6.95
CA ILE A 285 30.70 -19.20 7.79
C ILE A 285 31.75 -20.08 7.11
N ASP A 286 31.34 -21.21 6.53
CA ASP A 286 32.26 -22.15 5.90
C ASP A 286 33.02 -21.52 4.74
N SER A 287 32.34 -20.73 3.92
CA SER A 287 32.91 -20.00 2.79
C SER A 287 33.90 -18.91 3.24
N ILE A 288 33.56 -18.20 4.32
CA ILE A 288 34.45 -17.16 4.91
C ILE A 288 35.67 -17.80 5.58
N LEU A 289 35.51 -18.97 6.19
CA LEU A 289 36.65 -19.71 6.76
C LEU A 289 37.59 -20.25 5.66
N GLU A 290 37.09 -20.60 4.49
CA GLU A 290 37.90 -20.98 3.33
C GLU A 290 38.69 -19.77 2.81
N LEU A 291 38.04 -18.59 2.68
CA LEU A 291 38.69 -17.33 2.34
C LEU A 291 39.83 -16.99 3.32
N LYS A 292 39.58 -17.12 4.61
CA LYS A 292 40.58 -16.90 5.65
C LYS A 292 41.85 -17.75 5.41
N ARG A 293 41.68 -19.01 5.02
CA ARG A 293 42.80 -19.93 4.74
C ARG A 293 43.52 -19.58 3.45
N SER A 294 42.78 -19.30 2.37
CA SER A 294 43.35 -19.02 1.05
C SER A 294 44.15 -17.70 1.01
N HIS A 295 43.71 -16.68 1.75
CA HIS A 295 44.35 -15.35 1.77
C HIS A 295 45.19 -15.08 3.04
N GLN A 296 45.39 -16.09 3.87
CA GLN A 296 46.19 -15.99 5.12
C GLN A 296 45.69 -14.88 6.07
N LEU A 297 44.36 -14.65 6.08
CA LEU A 297 43.72 -13.71 6.99
C LEU A 297 43.61 -14.34 8.39
N VAL A 298 43.57 -13.52 9.43
CA VAL A 298 43.36 -13.98 10.82
C VAL A 298 42.07 -13.44 11.39
N ASN A 299 41.49 -14.10 12.39
CA ASN A 299 40.33 -13.52 13.06
C ASN A 299 40.77 -12.26 13.82
N ALA A 300 40.04 -11.16 13.65
CA ALA A 300 40.32 -9.90 14.35
C ALA A 300 40.05 -10.02 15.86
N THR A 301 39.05 -10.84 16.22
CA THR A 301 38.66 -11.12 17.61
C THR A 301 38.24 -12.57 17.78
N HIS A 302 38.22 -13.07 19.03
CA HIS A 302 37.74 -14.41 19.36
C HIS A 302 36.21 -14.52 19.38
N HIS A 303 35.49 -13.44 19.07
CA HIS A 303 34.04 -13.39 19.08
C HIS A 303 33.48 -13.16 17.67
N VAL A 304 32.45 -13.90 17.32
CA VAL A 304 31.56 -13.60 16.20
C VAL A 304 30.68 -12.46 16.68
N PHE A 305 30.83 -11.27 16.08
CA PHE A 305 29.98 -10.12 16.43
C PHE A 305 28.60 -10.25 15.81
N THR A 306 27.59 -9.99 16.60
CA THR A 306 26.26 -9.73 16.07
C THR A 306 26.21 -8.31 15.46
N LEU A 307 25.48 -8.13 14.36
CA LEU A 307 25.27 -6.81 13.74
C LEU A 307 24.72 -5.75 14.72
N GLN A 308 24.23 -6.15 15.89
CA GLN A 308 23.79 -5.27 16.97
C GLN A 308 24.95 -4.62 17.75
N GLU A 309 26.16 -5.15 17.67
CA GLU A 309 27.33 -4.61 18.39
C GLU A 309 28.16 -3.59 17.59
N ILE A 310 27.84 -3.38 16.30
CA ILE A 310 28.42 -2.33 15.43
C ILE A 310 27.81 -0.94 15.73
N GLU A 311 27.43 -0.69 16.98
CA GLU A 311 26.58 0.44 17.39
C GLU A 311 27.24 1.84 17.40
N LYS A 312 28.40 2.04 16.87
CA LYS A 312 29.05 3.38 16.94
C LYS A 312 28.97 4.18 15.62
N GLY A 313 27.78 4.26 15.00
CA GLY A 313 27.53 5.25 13.96
C GLY A 313 26.75 4.81 12.74
N ARG A 314 26.41 3.53 12.58
CA ARG A 314 25.62 3.04 11.45
C ARG A 314 24.35 2.34 11.90
N LYS A 315 23.32 2.46 11.10
CA LYS A 315 22.02 1.82 11.39
C LYS A 315 21.64 0.87 10.26
N LEU A 316 21.30 -0.35 10.64
CA LEU A 316 20.63 -1.29 9.74
C LEU A 316 19.18 -0.87 9.57
N ARG A 317 18.72 -0.84 8.34
CA ARG A 317 17.33 -0.53 7.99
C ARG A 317 16.73 -1.58 7.09
N THR A 318 15.49 -1.92 7.38
CA THR A 318 14.73 -2.87 6.59
C THR A 318 13.69 -2.11 5.77
N ALA A 319 13.61 -2.43 4.47
CA ALA A 319 12.60 -1.86 3.59
C ALA A 319 12.02 -2.91 2.65
N THR A 320 10.76 -2.74 2.23
CA THR A 320 10.12 -3.60 1.22
C THR A 320 9.91 -2.84 -0.08
N ILE A 321 10.14 -3.51 -1.21
CA ILE A 321 9.96 -2.99 -2.56
C ILE A 321 8.47 -2.85 -2.84
N LEU A 322 8.07 -1.61 -3.19
CA LEU A 322 6.68 -1.28 -3.51
C LEU A 322 6.29 -1.69 -4.94
N PRO A 323 4.99 -1.89 -5.22
CA PRO A 323 4.48 -2.04 -6.57
C PRO A 323 4.79 -0.78 -7.40
N GLY A 324 5.33 -0.97 -8.62
CA GLY A 324 5.72 0.15 -9.49
C GLY A 324 7.07 0.80 -9.16
N SER A 325 7.85 0.22 -8.23
CA SER A 325 9.21 0.64 -7.94
C SER A 325 10.12 0.52 -9.17
N SER A 326 10.97 1.50 -9.37
CA SER A 326 12.01 1.48 -10.42
C SER A 326 13.06 0.40 -10.20
N LEU A 327 13.19 -0.10 -8.97
CA LEU A 327 14.14 -1.15 -8.59
C LEU A 327 13.73 -2.55 -9.06
N ILE A 328 12.48 -2.74 -9.49
CA ILE A 328 11.99 -4.06 -9.92
C ILE A 328 12.66 -4.47 -11.22
N GLY A 329 13.35 -5.60 -11.18
CA GLY A 329 14.06 -6.16 -12.32
C GLY A 329 15.51 -5.72 -12.45
N GLU A 330 15.99 -4.77 -11.65
CA GLU A 330 17.37 -4.33 -11.59
C GLU A 330 18.19 -5.17 -10.60
N LYS A 331 19.52 -5.20 -10.80
CA LYS A 331 20.49 -5.71 -9.85
C LYS A 331 21.16 -4.53 -9.15
N MET A 332 21.24 -4.56 -7.83
CA MET A 332 21.85 -3.47 -7.07
C MET A 332 23.35 -3.26 -7.37
N GLY A 333 24.07 -4.32 -7.74
CA GLY A 333 25.49 -4.24 -8.13
C GLY A 333 25.75 -3.52 -9.46
N GLU A 334 24.75 -3.44 -10.32
CA GLU A 334 24.81 -2.72 -11.62
C GLU A 334 24.25 -1.29 -11.51
N SER A 335 23.70 -0.92 -10.34
CA SER A 335 23.07 0.37 -10.11
C SER A 335 23.98 1.31 -9.30
N ASP A 336 23.93 2.61 -9.61
CA ASP A 336 24.67 3.65 -8.87
C ASP A 336 24.12 3.94 -7.47
N TYR A 337 23.15 3.15 -6.97
CA TYR A 337 22.48 3.43 -5.70
C TYR A 337 23.43 3.33 -4.50
N GLU A 338 24.33 2.35 -4.48
CA GLU A 338 25.30 2.18 -3.39
C GLU A 338 26.25 3.38 -3.31
N SER A 339 26.83 3.78 -4.45
CA SER A 339 27.77 4.90 -4.52
C SER A 339 27.07 6.25 -4.35
N ARG A 340 25.87 6.41 -4.88
CA ARG A 340 25.12 7.66 -4.88
C ARG A 340 24.52 8.00 -3.52
N TYR A 341 24.10 6.99 -2.74
CA TYR A 341 23.41 7.17 -1.48
C TYR A 341 24.18 6.65 -0.27
N GLY A 342 25.39 6.12 -0.45
CA GLY A 342 26.22 5.60 0.63
C GLY A 342 25.54 4.48 1.44
N ILE A 343 24.73 3.65 0.76
CA ILE A 343 24.03 2.51 1.33
C ILE A 343 24.69 1.23 0.87
N VAL A 344 24.68 0.21 1.72
CA VAL A 344 25.14 -1.13 1.37
C VAL A 344 23.98 -2.09 1.53
N LEU A 345 23.68 -2.85 0.47
CA LEU A 345 22.67 -3.90 0.54
C LEU A 345 23.30 -5.13 1.20
N VAL A 346 22.88 -5.44 2.42
CA VAL A 346 23.43 -6.54 3.24
C VAL A 346 22.76 -7.86 2.92
N ALA A 347 21.43 -7.87 2.72
CA ALA A 347 20.69 -9.08 2.43
C ALA A 347 19.36 -8.78 1.73
N VAL A 348 18.85 -9.78 0.98
CA VAL A 348 17.52 -9.78 0.36
C VAL A 348 16.75 -10.98 0.87
N ALA A 349 15.52 -10.76 1.31
CA ALA A 349 14.57 -11.83 1.63
C ALA A 349 13.39 -11.79 0.68
N ARG A 350 13.04 -12.93 0.11
CA ARG A 350 11.91 -13.14 -0.78
C ARG A 350 10.97 -14.18 -0.18
N LYS A 351 9.67 -13.85 -0.07
CA LYS A 351 8.66 -14.75 0.52
C LYS A 351 9.01 -15.23 1.95
N GLY A 352 9.71 -14.40 2.73
CA GLY A 352 10.11 -14.72 4.10
C GLY A 352 11.37 -15.58 4.22
N GLU A 353 12.02 -15.93 3.12
CA GLU A 353 13.28 -16.67 3.10
C GLU A 353 14.39 -15.80 2.53
N ARG A 354 15.59 -15.86 3.14
CA ARG A 354 16.75 -15.17 2.62
C ARG A 354 17.21 -15.82 1.33
N ILE A 355 17.58 -15.00 0.34
CA ILE A 355 18.23 -15.48 -0.88
C ILE A 355 19.72 -15.64 -0.57
N SER A 356 20.27 -16.84 -0.86
CA SER A 356 21.68 -17.18 -0.55
C SER A 356 22.68 -16.61 -1.56
N GLU A 357 22.21 -16.06 -2.68
CA GLU A 357 23.06 -15.40 -3.67
C GLU A 357 23.62 -14.08 -3.13
N SER A 358 24.74 -13.60 -3.71
CA SER A 358 25.27 -12.27 -3.37
C SER A 358 24.18 -11.22 -3.58
N PRO A 359 23.93 -10.34 -2.59
CA PRO A 359 22.87 -9.32 -2.67
C PRO A 359 23.00 -8.42 -3.91
N ARG A 360 24.22 -8.20 -4.41
CA ARG A 360 24.49 -7.40 -5.60
C ARG A 360 24.02 -8.05 -6.90
N ASP A 361 24.01 -9.40 -6.97
CA ASP A 361 23.66 -10.17 -8.16
C ASP A 361 22.17 -10.52 -8.24
N ILE A 362 21.46 -10.35 -7.13
CA ILE A 362 20.02 -10.67 -7.04
C ILE A 362 19.21 -9.68 -7.88
N LYS A 363 18.42 -10.24 -8.80
CA LYS A 363 17.42 -9.48 -9.54
C LYS A 363 16.22 -9.21 -8.63
N LEU A 364 16.00 -7.94 -8.30
CA LEU A 364 14.97 -7.54 -7.34
C LEU A 364 13.56 -7.73 -7.89
N GLU A 365 12.66 -8.22 -7.03
CA GLU A 365 11.25 -8.43 -7.34
C GLU A 365 10.35 -7.62 -6.41
N MET A 366 9.11 -7.40 -6.84
CA MET A 366 8.10 -6.76 -6.03
C MET A 366 7.82 -7.56 -4.74
N GLY A 367 7.83 -6.87 -3.60
CA GLY A 367 7.62 -7.51 -2.29
C GLY A 367 8.88 -8.08 -1.66
N ASP A 368 10.05 -8.01 -2.32
CA ASP A 368 11.32 -8.35 -1.69
C ASP A 368 11.56 -7.41 -0.51
N THR A 369 12.09 -7.98 0.57
CA THR A 369 12.51 -7.23 1.75
C THR A 369 14.02 -7.11 1.74
N LEU A 370 14.50 -5.87 1.76
CA LEU A 370 15.91 -5.50 1.66
C LEU A 370 16.41 -5.09 3.04
N LEU A 371 17.59 -5.56 3.43
CA LEU A 371 18.33 -5.11 4.60
C LEU A 371 19.48 -4.23 4.13
N PHE A 372 19.45 -2.96 4.50
CA PHE A 372 20.48 -1.99 4.17
C PHE A 372 21.28 -1.57 5.40
N GLU A 373 22.54 -1.33 5.22
CA GLU A 373 23.37 -0.55 6.11
C GLU A 373 23.45 0.89 5.61
N CYS A 374 23.19 1.86 6.50
CA CYS A 374 23.14 3.28 6.15
C CYS A 374 23.95 4.13 7.12
N SER A 375 24.66 5.15 6.59
CA SER A 375 25.30 6.18 7.42
C SER A 375 24.23 7.05 8.13
N PRO A 376 24.47 7.49 9.37
CA PRO A 376 23.50 8.31 10.13
C PRO A 376 23.16 9.65 9.45
N SER A 377 24.11 10.23 8.73
CA SER A 377 23.94 11.53 8.06
C SER A 377 23.06 11.49 6.80
N LEU A 378 22.99 10.33 6.14
CA LEU A 378 22.27 10.13 4.86
C LEU A 378 20.82 9.65 5.02
N ASN A 379 20.45 9.25 6.22
CA ASN A 379 19.15 8.63 6.51
C ASN A 379 17.92 9.43 6.05
N ALA A 380 17.91 10.76 6.25
CA ALA A 380 16.72 11.57 5.93
C ALA A 380 16.56 11.82 4.42
N GLU A 381 17.67 11.92 3.69
CA GLU A 381 17.66 12.16 2.25
C GLU A 381 17.36 10.89 1.46
N LEU A 382 17.94 9.76 1.87
CA LEU A 382 17.66 8.44 1.34
C LEU A 382 16.18 8.08 1.45
N VAL A 383 15.60 8.26 2.64
CA VAL A 383 14.18 7.97 2.89
C VAL A 383 13.28 8.85 2.00
N LYS A 384 13.68 10.10 1.74
CA LYS A 384 12.91 10.99 0.84
C LYS A 384 12.96 10.52 -0.62
N THR A 385 14.14 10.15 -1.09
CA THR A 385 14.37 9.81 -2.51
C THR A 385 13.77 8.46 -2.85
N LEU A 386 13.94 7.47 -1.98
CA LEU A 386 13.46 6.10 -2.20
C LEU A 386 12.04 5.86 -1.67
N LYS A 387 11.34 6.87 -1.18
CA LYS A 387 9.99 6.74 -0.61
C LYS A 387 8.94 6.20 -1.59
N ASN A 388 9.14 6.40 -2.88
CA ASN A 388 8.24 5.89 -3.92
C ASN A 388 8.58 4.44 -4.30
N ASP A 389 9.82 4.02 -4.10
CA ASP A 389 10.34 2.70 -4.46
C ASP A 389 10.35 1.73 -3.29
N LEU A 390 10.66 2.23 -2.09
CA LEU A 390 10.87 1.43 -0.89
C LEU A 390 10.00 1.90 0.27
N ARG A 391 9.44 0.96 1.01
CA ARG A 391 8.78 1.23 2.28
C ARG A 391 9.68 0.80 3.43
N PHE A 392 10.23 1.78 4.15
CA PHE A 392 11.04 1.53 5.35
C PHE A 392 10.17 1.19 6.55
N PHE A 393 10.64 0.26 7.38
CA PHE A 393 9.95 -0.19 8.60
C PHE A 393 10.46 0.47 9.88
N ASP A 394 11.49 1.30 9.79
CA ASP A 394 12.10 1.91 10.96
C ASP A 394 11.30 3.06 11.56
N SER A 395 11.35 3.13 12.88
CA SER A 395 10.47 3.94 13.75
C SER A 395 11.06 5.31 14.14
N GLU A 396 11.90 5.95 13.31
CA GLU A 396 12.58 7.19 13.74
C GLU A 396 11.68 8.43 13.87
N ASP A 397 10.48 8.42 13.31
CA ASP A 397 9.52 9.54 13.42
C ASP A 397 8.21 9.14 14.11
N ILE A 398 8.29 8.52 15.30
CA ILE A 398 7.08 8.33 16.11
C ILE A 398 6.73 9.69 16.74
N PRO A 399 5.66 10.37 16.28
CA PRO A 399 5.28 11.65 16.86
C PRO A 399 4.97 11.48 18.35
N ASN A 400 5.56 12.33 19.18
CA ASN A 400 5.27 12.32 20.60
C ASN A 400 3.81 12.72 20.89
N ILE A 401 3.14 11.93 21.73
CA ILE A 401 1.79 12.24 22.19
C ILE A 401 1.84 13.54 23.01
N GLY A 402 1.12 14.55 22.55
CA GLY A 402 1.13 15.87 23.18
C GLY A 402 -0.18 16.63 23.00
N LYS A 403 -0.19 17.91 23.38
CA LYS A 403 -1.37 18.78 23.24
C LYS A 403 -1.89 18.83 21.81
N LYS A 404 -1.01 18.76 20.80
CA LYS A 404 -1.37 18.76 19.39
C LYS A 404 -2.19 17.54 18.98
N THR A 405 -1.96 16.37 19.59
CA THR A 405 -2.72 15.14 19.38
C THR A 405 -4.20 15.35 19.68
N PHE A 406 -4.50 15.97 20.82
CA PHE A 406 -5.88 16.26 21.21
C PHE A 406 -6.53 17.33 20.31
N VAL A 407 -5.77 18.39 19.96
CA VAL A 407 -6.26 19.47 19.10
C VAL A 407 -6.63 18.95 17.72
N SER A 408 -5.77 18.16 17.10
CA SER A 408 -6.04 17.59 15.75
C SER A 408 -7.22 16.63 15.77
N PHE A 409 -7.35 15.81 16.81
CA PHE A 409 -8.50 14.94 16.99
C PHE A 409 -9.81 15.74 17.12
N MET A 410 -9.80 16.83 17.90
CA MET A 410 -10.97 17.71 18.06
C MET A 410 -11.35 18.43 16.76
N ILE A 411 -10.37 18.91 15.98
CA ILE A 411 -10.64 19.52 14.67
C ILE A 411 -11.34 18.52 13.74
N MET A 412 -10.85 17.28 13.66
CA MET A 412 -11.50 16.24 12.87
C MET A 412 -12.91 15.93 13.36
N LEU A 413 -13.09 15.80 14.68
CA LEU A 413 -14.40 15.51 15.27
C LEU A 413 -15.42 16.61 14.93
N VAL A 414 -15.03 17.88 15.08
CA VAL A 414 -15.87 19.03 14.73
C VAL A 414 -16.21 19.03 13.23
N MET A 415 -15.23 18.76 12.35
CA MET A 415 -15.46 18.63 10.90
C MET A 415 -16.53 17.58 10.60
N ILE A 416 -16.41 16.40 11.20
CA ILE A 416 -17.36 15.29 11.01
C ILE A 416 -18.76 15.68 11.51
N LEU A 417 -18.86 16.27 12.70
CA LEU A 417 -20.14 16.69 13.26
C LEU A 417 -20.82 17.76 12.40
N LEU A 418 -20.09 18.79 11.96
CA LEU A 418 -20.64 19.85 11.10
C LEU A 418 -21.18 19.31 9.79
N SER A 419 -20.47 18.37 9.16
CA SER A 419 -20.90 17.73 7.92
C SER A 419 -22.06 16.74 8.15
N SER A 420 -22.04 15.96 9.23
CA SER A 420 -23.04 14.91 9.50
C SER A 420 -24.39 15.46 9.87
N PHE A 421 -24.44 16.59 10.59
CA PHE A 421 -25.68 17.31 10.89
C PHE A 421 -26.14 18.23 9.76
N ASN A 422 -25.47 18.18 8.58
CA ASN A 422 -25.75 19.05 7.43
C ASN A 422 -25.76 20.56 7.77
N ILE A 423 -24.98 20.97 8.79
CA ILE A 423 -24.81 22.38 9.16
C ILE A 423 -24.02 23.10 8.07
N ILE A 424 -22.98 22.43 7.55
CA ILE A 424 -22.11 22.92 6.49
C ILE A 424 -21.82 21.75 5.53
N PRO A 425 -21.81 21.99 4.19
CA PRO A 425 -21.41 20.98 3.21
C PRO A 425 -20.03 20.41 3.48
N LEU A 426 -19.80 19.12 3.13
CA LEU A 426 -18.56 18.39 3.42
C LEU A 426 -17.31 19.13 2.93
N LEU A 427 -17.33 19.68 1.71
CA LEU A 427 -16.18 20.43 1.15
C LEU A 427 -15.81 21.61 2.04
N GLN A 428 -16.79 22.41 2.46
CA GLN A 428 -16.56 23.59 3.29
C GLN A 428 -16.03 23.20 4.67
N SER A 429 -16.60 22.13 5.28
CA SER A 429 -16.13 21.58 6.55
C SER A 429 -14.68 21.09 6.46
N CYS A 430 -14.33 20.41 5.37
CA CYS A 430 -12.96 19.95 5.12
C CYS A 430 -11.97 21.10 4.94
N LEU A 431 -12.34 22.16 4.20
CA LEU A 431 -11.52 23.35 4.01
C LEU A 431 -11.23 24.05 5.33
N LEU A 432 -12.27 24.24 6.15
CA LEU A 432 -12.11 24.83 7.51
C LEU A 432 -11.19 23.97 8.38
N ALA A 433 -11.39 22.65 8.36
CA ALA A 433 -10.57 21.74 9.14
C ALA A 433 -9.11 21.72 8.66
N ALA A 434 -8.85 21.68 7.37
CA ALA A 434 -7.49 21.73 6.81
C ALA A 434 -6.77 23.04 7.18
N PHE A 435 -7.47 24.15 7.10
CA PHE A 435 -6.96 25.46 7.52
C PHE A 435 -6.65 25.48 9.02
N ALA A 436 -7.57 24.98 9.85
CA ALA A 436 -7.37 24.87 11.30
C ALA A 436 -6.18 23.96 11.65
N MET A 437 -5.99 22.83 10.95
CA MET A 437 -4.84 21.92 11.15
C MET A 437 -3.50 22.63 10.92
N VAL A 438 -3.40 23.45 9.87
CA VAL A 438 -2.18 24.20 9.54
C VAL A 438 -1.95 25.32 10.57
N ILE A 439 -2.96 26.11 10.92
CA ILE A 439 -2.85 27.19 11.92
C ILE A 439 -2.47 26.63 13.29
N ALA A 440 -3.10 25.55 13.72
CA ALA A 440 -2.78 24.87 14.98
C ALA A 440 -1.41 24.16 14.96
N ARG A 441 -0.68 24.23 13.83
CA ARG A 441 0.61 23.57 13.64
C ARG A 441 0.57 22.06 13.92
N CYS A 442 -0.56 21.43 13.62
CA CYS A 442 -0.67 19.96 13.64
C CYS A 442 0.09 19.31 12.49
N CYS A 443 0.21 20.02 11.37
CA CYS A 443 1.13 19.71 10.27
C CYS A 443 1.76 20.99 9.71
N THR A 444 2.92 20.86 9.07
CA THR A 444 3.56 21.96 8.34
C THR A 444 2.96 22.09 6.94
N ILE A 445 3.13 23.23 6.29
CA ILE A 445 2.68 23.46 4.90
C ILE A 445 3.31 22.45 3.94
N THR A 446 4.58 22.12 4.15
CA THR A 446 5.29 21.11 3.34
C THR A 446 4.69 19.73 3.53
N GLN A 447 4.40 19.33 4.77
CA GLN A 447 3.74 18.06 5.08
C GLN A 447 2.34 18.01 4.46
N ALA A 448 1.57 19.08 4.56
CA ALA A 448 0.24 19.20 3.95
C ALA A 448 0.29 19.02 2.42
N ARG A 449 1.24 19.69 1.73
CA ARG A 449 1.42 19.53 0.28
C ARG A 449 1.85 18.13 -0.12
N ASN A 450 2.80 17.55 0.62
CA ASN A 450 3.33 16.20 0.32
C ASN A 450 2.33 15.08 0.68
N SER A 451 1.30 15.36 1.47
CA SER A 451 0.27 14.37 1.81
C SER A 451 -0.76 14.16 0.71
N ILE A 452 -0.87 15.10 -0.25
CA ILE A 452 -1.82 15.01 -1.35
C ILE A 452 -1.39 13.91 -2.30
N ASN A 453 -2.24 12.88 -2.43
CA ASN A 453 -2.01 11.83 -3.41
C ASN A 453 -2.54 12.25 -4.78
N TRP A 454 -1.65 12.82 -5.58
CA TRP A 454 -1.98 13.30 -6.93
C TRP A 454 -2.48 12.20 -7.84
N SER A 455 -1.96 10.98 -7.73
CA SER A 455 -2.40 9.85 -8.54
C SER A 455 -3.90 9.56 -8.34
N ILE A 456 -4.37 9.54 -7.09
CA ILE A 456 -5.80 9.34 -6.79
C ILE A 456 -6.64 10.48 -7.38
N LEU A 457 -6.19 11.74 -7.27
CA LEU A 457 -6.92 12.88 -7.82
C LEU A 457 -7.01 12.83 -9.35
N MET A 458 -5.92 12.42 -10.02
CA MET A 458 -5.89 12.27 -11.49
C MET A 458 -6.79 11.12 -11.95
N VAL A 459 -6.76 9.98 -11.26
CA VAL A 459 -7.70 8.88 -11.54
C VAL A 459 -9.14 9.34 -11.38
N PHE A 460 -9.44 10.08 -10.31
CA PHE A 460 -10.80 10.58 -10.07
C PHE A 460 -11.22 11.57 -11.17
N ALA A 461 -10.39 12.56 -11.50
CA ALA A 461 -10.69 13.52 -12.56
C ALA A 461 -10.89 12.83 -13.92
N GLY A 462 -10.01 11.90 -14.29
CA GLY A 462 -10.13 11.10 -15.50
C GLY A 462 -11.36 10.19 -15.51
N SER A 463 -11.79 9.73 -14.32
CA SER A 463 -13.00 8.90 -14.17
C SER A 463 -14.29 9.67 -14.46
N VAL A 464 -14.37 10.93 -14.02
CA VAL A 464 -15.51 11.81 -14.34
C VAL A 464 -15.62 11.97 -15.87
N CYS A 465 -14.48 12.21 -16.53
CA CYS A 465 -14.41 12.27 -17.99
C CYS A 465 -14.91 10.98 -18.65
N LEU A 466 -14.47 9.83 -18.18
CA LEU A 466 -14.87 8.52 -18.70
C LEU A 466 -16.39 8.29 -18.48
N GLY A 467 -16.89 8.60 -17.28
CA GLY A 467 -18.32 8.51 -16.95
C GLY A 467 -19.19 9.33 -17.90
N THR A 468 -18.78 10.59 -18.14
CA THR A 468 -19.46 11.47 -19.12
C THR A 468 -19.44 10.90 -20.54
N ALA A 469 -18.32 10.28 -20.96
CA ALA A 469 -18.24 9.64 -22.28
C ALA A 469 -19.18 8.44 -22.40
N ILE A 470 -19.22 7.58 -21.39
CA ILE A 470 -20.11 6.40 -21.34
C ILE A 470 -21.59 6.82 -21.38
N GLU A 471 -21.96 7.86 -20.65
CA GLU A 471 -23.32 8.40 -20.61
C GLU A 471 -23.71 9.03 -21.95
N LYS A 472 -22.87 9.94 -22.48
CA LYS A 472 -23.10 10.66 -23.73
C LYS A 472 -23.20 9.75 -24.95
N THR A 473 -22.48 8.64 -24.95
CA THR A 473 -22.49 7.66 -26.06
C THR A 473 -23.58 6.62 -25.94
N GLY A 474 -24.34 6.57 -24.82
CA GLY A 474 -25.42 5.61 -24.59
C GLY A 474 -24.95 4.17 -24.31
N ILE A 475 -23.64 3.96 -24.09
CA ILE A 475 -23.07 2.63 -23.80
C ILE A 475 -23.61 2.09 -22.48
N ALA A 476 -23.79 2.95 -21.47
CA ALA A 476 -24.25 2.53 -20.16
C ALA A 476 -25.64 1.87 -20.22
N SER A 477 -26.55 2.44 -20.99
CA SER A 477 -27.91 1.87 -21.18
C SER A 477 -27.86 0.52 -21.91
N GLN A 478 -27.03 0.39 -22.95
CA GLN A 478 -26.89 -0.88 -23.68
C GLN A 478 -26.22 -1.97 -22.85
N LEU A 479 -25.22 -1.62 -22.04
CA LEU A 479 -24.62 -2.57 -21.08
C LEU A 479 -25.63 -2.99 -20.01
N ALA A 480 -26.45 -2.04 -19.52
CA ALA A 480 -27.53 -2.36 -18.59
C ALA A 480 -28.55 -3.31 -19.21
N ASP A 481 -29.02 -3.03 -20.43
CA ASP A 481 -29.93 -3.91 -21.16
C ASP A 481 -29.30 -5.30 -21.40
N GLY A 482 -28.02 -5.37 -21.74
CA GLY A 482 -27.27 -6.62 -21.89
C GLY A 482 -27.23 -7.43 -20.60
N ILE A 483 -26.97 -6.78 -19.46
CA ILE A 483 -26.98 -7.41 -18.13
C ILE A 483 -28.39 -7.90 -17.78
N LEU A 484 -29.43 -7.09 -18.06
CA LEU A 484 -30.83 -7.46 -17.83
C LEU A 484 -31.24 -8.67 -18.67
N ASN A 485 -30.81 -8.76 -19.92
CA ASN A 485 -31.08 -9.90 -20.77
C ASN A 485 -30.46 -11.20 -20.27
N VAL A 486 -29.27 -11.13 -19.62
CA VAL A 486 -28.56 -12.30 -19.09
C VAL A 486 -29.02 -12.65 -17.66
N CYS A 487 -29.16 -11.66 -16.79
CA CYS A 487 -29.47 -11.85 -15.36
C CYS A 487 -30.97 -11.78 -15.05
N GLY A 488 -31.81 -11.40 -16.03
CA GLY A 488 -33.24 -11.17 -15.83
C GLY A 488 -33.54 -9.82 -15.18
N THR A 489 -34.82 -9.60 -14.83
CA THR A 489 -35.31 -8.32 -14.27
C THR A 489 -35.33 -8.30 -12.73
N ASN A 490 -34.80 -9.30 -12.07
CA ASN A 490 -34.73 -9.30 -10.60
C ASN A 490 -33.59 -8.37 -10.12
N PRO A 491 -33.92 -7.27 -9.41
CA PRO A 491 -32.92 -6.28 -8.99
C PRO A 491 -31.79 -6.85 -8.13
N ILE A 492 -32.12 -7.82 -7.24
CA ILE A 492 -31.14 -8.46 -6.36
C ILE A 492 -30.14 -9.27 -7.17
N VAL A 493 -30.60 -10.02 -8.18
CA VAL A 493 -29.72 -10.82 -9.05
C VAL A 493 -28.80 -9.92 -9.85
N VAL A 494 -29.34 -8.87 -10.47
CA VAL A 494 -28.55 -7.90 -11.25
C VAL A 494 -27.51 -7.22 -10.39
N MET A 495 -27.90 -6.72 -9.21
CA MET A 495 -26.99 -6.10 -8.26
C MET A 495 -25.88 -7.08 -7.82
N THR A 496 -26.25 -8.34 -7.53
CA THR A 496 -25.28 -9.38 -7.12
C THR A 496 -24.28 -9.68 -8.25
N CYS A 497 -24.74 -9.79 -9.50
CA CYS A 497 -23.87 -10.02 -10.65
C CYS A 497 -22.88 -8.86 -10.85
N ILE A 498 -23.34 -7.61 -10.80
CA ILE A 498 -22.48 -6.43 -10.95
C ILE A 498 -21.45 -6.40 -9.81
N CYS A 499 -21.89 -6.56 -8.56
CA CYS A 499 -21.01 -6.56 -7.38
C CYS A 499 -20.01 -7.70 -7.40
N PHE A 500 -20.38 -8.90 -7.86
CA PHE A 500 -19.50 -10.05 -8.01
C PHE A 500 -18.39 -9.76 -9.03
N VAL A 501 -18.75 -9.24 -10.21
CA VAL A 501 -17.78 -8.89 -11.25
C VAL A 501 -16.86 -7.77 -10.76
N ALA A 502 -17.39 -6.74 -10.10
CA ALA A 502 -16.61 -5.66 -9.53
C ALA A 502 -15.61 -6.16 -8.47
N THR A 503 -16.05 -7.04 -7.55
CA THR A 503 -15.18 -7.68 -6.54
C THR A 503 -14.09 -8.53 -7.18
N PHE A 504 -14.38 -9.21 -8.28
CA PHE A 504 -13.37 -10.00 -9.00
C PHE A 504 -12.35 -9.10 -9.70
N ILE A 505 -12.80 -8.05 -10.36
CA ILE A 505 -11.92 -7.15 -11.12
C ILE A 505 -11.04 -6.30 -10.20
N THR A 506 -11.55 -5.88 -9.05
CA THR A 506 -10.78 -5.10 -8.07
C THR A 506 -9.60 -5.89 -7.44
N GLU A 507 -9.55 -7.20 -7.62
CA GLU A 507 -8.38 -8.02 -7.24
C GLU A 507 -7.13 -7.78 -8.12
N PHE A 508 -7.33 -7.27 -9.33
CA PHE A 508 -6.28 -7.09 -10.34
C PHE A 508 -5.99 -5.63 -10.63
N ILE A 509 -6.97 -4.75 -10.44
CA ILE A 509 -6.83 -3.31 -10.63
C ILE A 509 -7.10 -2.55 -9.33
N SER A 510 -6.72 -1.26 -9.27
CA SER A 510 -6.98 -0.46 -8.06
C SER A 510 -8.48 -0.31 -7.79
N ASN A 511 -8.88 -0.36 -6.52
CA ASN A 511 -10.27 -0.18 -6.07
C ASN A 511 -10.87 1.13 -6.60
N THR A 512 -10.05 2.18 -6.67
CA THR A 512 -10.42 3.51 -7.18
C THR A 512 -10.81 3.46 -8.65
N ALA A 513 -10.01 2.79 -9.48
CA ALA A 513 -10.28 2.61 -10.89
C ALA A 513 -11.52 1.75 -11.13
N CYS A 514 -11.65 0.66 -10.37
CA CYS A 514 -12.81 -0.22 -10.42
C CYS A 514 -14.10 0.55 -10.08
N ALA A 515 -14.11 1.34 -9.01
CA ALA A 515 -15.25 2.17 -8.62
C ALA A 515 -15.69 3.11 -9.75
N ALA A 516 -14.73 3.79 -10.37
CA ALA A 516 -14.97 4.73 -11.44
C ALA A 516 -15.58 4.10 -12.69
N MET A 517 -15.12 2.89 -13.04
CA MET A 517 -15.57 2.20 -14.25
C MET A 517 -16.93 1.51 -14.05
N PHE A 518 -17.19 0.97 -12.86
CA PHE A 518 -18.43 0.25 -12.59
C PHE A 518 -19.59 1.16 -12.20
N TYR A 519 -19.33 2.37 -11.69
CA TYR A 519 -20.41 3.28 -11.28
C TYR A 519 -21.42 3.57 -12.39
N PRO A 520 -21.05 4.01 -13.62
CA PRO A 520 -22.02 4.32 -14.65
C PRO A 520 -22.91 3.12 -15.02
N ILE A 521 -22.33 1.93 -15.08
CA ILE A 521 -23.02 0.67 -15.38
C ILE A 521 -24.02 0.35 -14.27
N THR A 522 -23.57 0.47 -13.01
CA THR A 522 -24.37 0.17 -11.82
C THR A 522 -25.55 1.12 -11.68
N TYR A 523 -25.30 2.41 -11.90
CA TYR A 523 -26.32 3.45 -11.84
C TYR A 523 -27.40 3.27 -12.93
N GLN A 524 -26.97 3.06 -14.17
CA GLN A 524 -27.89 2.85 -15.29
C GLN A 524 -28.69 1.55 -15.17
N ALA A 525 -28.10 0.48 -14.65
CA ALA A 525 -28.82 -0.76 -14.37
C ALA A 525 -29.94 -0.56 -13.33
N ALA A 526 -29.69 0.22 -12.29
CA ALA A 526 -30.72 0.56 -11.30
C ALA A 526 -31.86 1.41 -11.92
N VAL A 527 -31.52 2.42 -12.73
CA VAL A 527 -32.48 3.27 -13.43
C VAL A 527 -33.31 2.44 -14.40
N ALA A 528 -32.70 1.55 -15.17
CA ALA A 528 -33.40 0.69 -16.13
C ALA A 528 -34.38 -0.29 -15.44
N LEU A 529 -34.06 -0.73 -14.24
CA LEU A 529 -34.94 -1.56 -13.41
C LEU A 529 -36.05 -0.74 -12.70
N GLY A 530 -35.99 0.58 -12.72
CA GLY A 530 -36.90 1.45 -11.99
C GLY A 530 -36.75 1.39 -10.47
N VAL A 531 -35.56 0.98 -9.96
CA VAL A 531 -35.25 0.88 -8.54
C VAL A 531 -34.36 2.03 -8.07
N ASN A 532 -34.25 2.20 -6.75
CA ASN A 532 -33.44 3.28 -6.17
C ASN A 532 -31.93 3.09 -6.49
N PRO A 533 -31.28 3.98 -7.25
CA PRO A 533 -29.87 3.86 -7.60
C PRO A 533 -28.95 3.88 -6.36
N LEU A 534 -29.37 4.49 -5.25
CA LEU A 534 -28.58 4.55 -4.02
C LEU A 534 -28.24 3.15 -3.49
N THR A 535 -29.21 2.23 -3.53
CA THR A 535 -29.04 0.84 -3.08
C THR A 535 -27.90 0.16 -3.84
N PHE A 536 -27.91 0.30 -5.17
CA PHE A 536 -26.89 -0.27 -6.05
C PHE A 536 -25.52 0.41 -5.83
N CYS A 537 -25.49 1.73 -5.66
CA CYS A 537 -24.27 2.47 -5.41
C CYS A 537 -23.62 2.08 -4.06
N VAL A 538 -24.41 1.93 -2.99
CA VAL A 538 -23.89 1.50 -1.69
C VAL A 538 -23.35 0.06 -1.76
N ALA A 539 -24.04 -0.84 -2.44
CA ALA A 539 -23.55 -2.20 -2.66
C ALA A 539 -22.22 -2.21 -3.44
N LEU A 540 -22.10 -1.36 -4.47
CA LEU A 540 -20.86 -1.20 -5.24
C LEU A 540 -19.72 -0.65 -4.39
N MET A 541 -19.95 0.38 -3.55
CA MET A 541 -18.94 0.95 -2.65
C MET A 541 -18.27 -0.11 -1.78
N ILE A 542 -19.07 -1.00 -1.22
CA ILE A 542 -18.59 -2.10 -0.38
C ILE A 542 -17.85 -3.14 -1.22
N SER A 543 -18.42 -3.51 -2.37
CA SER A 543 -17.88 -4.57 -3.23
C SER A 543 -16.51 -4.23 -3.82
N VAL A 544 -16.32 -3.00 -4.34
CA VAL A 544 -15.03 -2.57 -4.90
C VAL A 544 -13.93 -2.40 -3.87
N SER A 545 -14.30 -2.22 -2.60
CA SER A 545 -13.35 -2.13 -1.48
C SER A 545 -13.06 -3.47 -0.83
N SER A 546 -13.71 -4.56 -1.27
CA SER A 546 -13.61 -5.91 -0.73
C SER A 546 -12.69 -6.78 -1.60
N SER A 547 -11.41 -6.40 -1.71
CA SER A 547 -10.38 -7.11 -2.47
C SER A 547 -9.46 -7.88 -1.53
N PHE A 548 -9.87 -9.06 -1.06
CA PHE A 548 -9.15 -9.82 -0.02
C PHE A 548 -8.33 -11.00 -0.57
N ALA A 549 -8.56 -11.44 -1.82
CA ALA A 549 -8.00 -12.68 -2.35
C ALA A 549 -6.56 -12.53 -2.86
N THR A 550 -6.13 -11.34 -3.24
CA THR A 550 -4.79 -11.13 -3.77
C THR A 550 -4.00 -10.07 -2.98
N PRO A 551 -2.67 -10.20 -2.90
CA PRO A 551 -1.84 -9.15 -2.32
C PRO A 551 -1.82 -7.87 -3.19
N ILE A 552 -2.17 -7.97 -4.48
CA ILE A 552 -2.13 -6.87 -5.46
C ILE A 552 -3.38 -5.99 -5.37
N GLY A 553 -4.54 -6.57 -5.01
CA GLY A 553 -5.83 -5.90 -4.99
C GLY A 553 -5.90 -4.66 -4.09
N SER A 554 -5.03 -4.58 -3.06
CA SER A 554 -4.96 -3.41 -2.20
C SER A 554 -3.53 -3.07 -1.79
N PRO A 555 -3.15 -1.78 -1.73
CA PRO A 555 -1.85 -1.36 -1.20
C PRO A 555 -1.59 -1.85 0.23
N THR A 556 -2.64 -2.02 1.05
CA THR A 556 -2.54 -2.54 2.42
C THR A 556 -2.12 -3.99 2.46
N HIS A 557 -2.62 -4.81 1.52
CA HIS A 557 -2.26 -6.22 1.39
C HIS A 557 -0.79 -6.36 0.98
N MET A 558 -0.33 -5.52 0.05
CA MET A 558 1.05 -5.52 -0.39
C MET A 558 2.03 -5.17 0.74
N LEU A 559 1.68 -4.19 1.59
CA LEU A 559 2.50 -3.84 2.75
C LEU A 559 2.67 -5.01 3.72
N VAL A 560 1.57 -5.70 4.05
CA VAL A 560 1.64 -6.85 4.95
C VAL A 560 2.23 -8.08 4.28
N TYR A 561 2.12 -8.20 2.96
CA TYR A 561 2.69 -9.29 2.17
C TYR A 561 4.21 -9.38 2.37
N GLY A 562 4.93 -8.28 2.15
CA GLY A 562 6.37 -8.21 2.39
C GLY A 562 6.73 -8.38 3.86
N ALA A 563 6.05 -7.62 4.75
CA ALA A 563 6.35 -7.63 6.18
C ALA A 563 6.10 -8.97 6.88
N GLY A 564 5.16 -9.78 6.37
CA GLY A 564 4.77 -11.09 6.93
C GLY A 564 5.44 -12.28 6.27
N GLY A 565 6.23 -12.08 5.19
CA GLY A 565 6.86 -13.16 4.45
C GLY A 565 5.88 -14.12 3.78
N TYR A 566 4.72 -13.61 3.33
CA TYR A 566 3.66 -14.43 2.75
C TYR A 566 3.98 -14.89 1.32
N GLN A 567 3.32 -15.97 0.93
CA GLN A 567 3.19 -16.39 -0.46
C GLN A 567 1.85 -15.91 -1.03
N PHE A 568 1.76 -15.76 -2.34
CA PHE A 568 0.52 -15.35 -3.03
C PHE A 568 -0.67 -16.25 -2.67
N THR A 569 -0.42 -17.55 -2.60
CA THR A 569 -1.42 -18.58 -2.23
C THR A 569 -1.95 -18.44 -0.81
N ASP A 570 -1.22 -17.80 0.11
CA ASP A 570 -1.66 -17.58 1.47
C ASP A 570 -2.85 -16.60 1.52
N PHE A 571 -2.79 -15.56 0.69
CA PHE A 571 -3.91 -14.62 0.51
C PHE A 571 -5.09 -15.29 -0.16
N MET A 572 -4.87 -16.08 -1.23
CA MET A 572 -5.94 -16.75 -1.95
C MET A 572 -6.76 -17.69 -1.05
N LYS A 573 -6.11 -18.48 -0.19
CA LYS A 573 -6.77 -19.47 0.67
C LYS A 573 -7.82 -18.87 1.59
N ILE A 574 -7.54 -17.76 2.20
CA ILE A 574 -8.48 -17.09 3.13
C ILE A 574 -9.29 -16.03 2.42
N GLY A 575 -8.69 -15.28 1.49
CA GLY A 575 -9.29 -14.13 0.85
C GLY A 575 -10.44 -14.47 -0.10
N LEU A 576 -10.35 -15.57 -0.86
CA LEU A 576 -11.48 -16.02 -1.69
C LEU A 576 -12.73 -16.31 -0.87
N LEU A 577 -12.56 -16.96 0.27
CA LEU A 577 -13.68 -17.22 1.19
C LEU A 577 -14.21 -15.92 1.78
N MET A 578 -13.32 -15.00 2.15
CA MET A 578 -13.70 -13.68 2.67
C MET A 578 -14.47 -12.85 1.64
N ASN A 579 -14.05 -12.85 0.37
CA ASN A 579 -14.76 -12.17 -0.71
C ASN A 579 -16.21 -12.68 -0.84
N ILE A 580 -16.40 -13.99 -0.86
CA ILE A 580 -17.75 -14.60 -0.96
C ILE A 580 -18.60 -14.25 0.25
N ILE A 581 -18.05 -14.36 1.46
CA ILE A 581 -18.78 -14.08 2.71
C ILE A 581 -19.17 -12.60 2.78
N ILE A 582 -18.24 -11.70 2.47
CA ILE A 582 -18.49 -10.25 2.53
C ILE A 582 -19.43 -9.81 1.40
N LEU A 583 -19.33 -10.38 0.20
CA LEU A 583 -20.29 -10.13 -0.89
C LEU A 583 -21.71 -10.54 -0.47
N ALA A 584 -21.88 -11.74 0.08
CA ALA A 584 -23.19 -12.20 0.57
C ALA A 584 -23.72 -11.30 1.70
N ALA A 585 -22.87 -10.93 2.65
CA ALA A 585 -23.21 -10.02 3.74
C ALA A 585 -23.60 -8.63 3.23
N ASN A 586 -22.85 -8.10 2.25
CA ASN A 586 -23.12 -6.83 1.60
C ASN A 586 -24.51 -6.82 0.93
N ILE A 587 -24.77 -7.77 0.04
CA ILE A 587 -26.07 -7.86 -0.66
C ILE A 587 -27.21 -7.99 0.36
N PHE A 588 -27.08 -8.85 1.35
CA PHE A 588 -28.08 -9.06 2.39
C PHE A 588 -28.39 -7.76 3.16
N ILE A 589 -27.37 -7.09 3.67
CA ILE A 589 -27.59 -5.91 4.53
C ILE A 589 -28.04 -4.69 3.74
N VAL A 590 -27.54 -4.51 2.52
CA VAL A 590 -27.91 -3.37 1.68
C VAL A 590 -29.37 -3.49 1.24
N THR A 591 -29.83 -4.67 0.82
CA THR A 591 -31.25 -4.89 0.47
C THR A 591 -32.19 -4.76 1.65
N LEU A 592 -31.71 -5.00 2.89
CA LEU A 592 -32.49 -4.83 4.11
C LEU A 592 -32.63 -3.34 4.51
N LEU A 593 -31.55 -2.56 4.36
CA LEU A 593 -31.49 -1.17 4.85
C LEU A 593 -31.96 -0.14 3.81
N PHE A 594 -31.77 -0.43 2.54
CA PHE A 594 -32.13 0.46 1.44
C PHE A 594 -33.22 -0.18 0.59
N PRO A 595 -34.38 0.46 0.43
CA PRO A 595 -35.44 -0.09 -0.40
C PRO A 595 -35.00 -0.19 -1.87
N LEU A 596 -35.37 -1.28 -2.50
CA LEU A 596 -35.17 -1.52 -3.94
C LEU A 596 -36.25 -0.84 -4.76
#